data_2cb547faead5473ac76cce1138464b65
#
_entry.id   2cb547faead5473ac76cce1138464b65
#
_cell.length_a   1.000
_cell.length_b   1.000
_cell.length_c   1.000
_cell.angle_alpha   90.00
_cell.angle_beta   90.00
_cell.angle_gamma   90.00
#
_symmetry.space_group_name_H-M   'P 1'
#
loop_
_entity.id
_entity.type
_entity.pdbx_description
1 polymer ?
#
loop_
_entity_poly.entity_id
_entity_poly.type
_entity_poly.pdbx_seq_one_letter_code
_entity_poly.pdbx_strand_id
1 'polypeptide(L)'
;MFGRRMPPVPSELIAALKEAENAINSGNPENALEILRSTAWDAAAESNHHRARVLALAAEAQIAMGEIEIGARRRHWQRALKNYQKALKLDSNNKDVRRSMNKLISMMDEESISLGKSWQFFDDGNPTPLGVVVIMASMIAFLIAFKYAGEVLERESTNPFVTMEVSYVHPSDPNTRVEGTIIIELYQDAAPKHVESFLSLVDESKYDFTIFHRVIDGFMVQGGDIEMQSGSGGYSGVWYGYCNGQTHDSNNQQYTAETCPLKDWAVPGEHTNGLKHVPGALAAAHSGLNTDGSQFYLVPSDSTPSHLDWNEGKDCAAQGSSCHTVYGQVISGQDVVDAISEVATALGGDKPSQDVRLISVVRS
;
A
#
# COMPACT_ATOMS: atom_id res chain seq x y z
N MET A 1 -33.73 -40.05 32.22
CA MET A 1 -34.24 -38.77 31.70
C MET A 1 -35.44 -38.36 32.53
N PHE A 2 -35.21 -37.45 33.49
CA PHE A 2 -36.31 -36.90 34.29
C PHE A 2 -37.01 -35.85 33.46
N GLY A 3 -38.23 -36.12 33.02
CA GLY A 3 -39.12 -35.12 32.39
C GLY A 3 -39.37 -33.97 33.40
N ARG A 4 -38.83 -32.77 33.12
CA ARG A 4 -39.19 -31.58 33.87
C ARG A 4 -40.71 -31.38 33.75
N ARG A 5 -41.47 -31.64 34.84
CA ARG A 5 -42.88 -31.28 34.91
C ARG A 5 -42.95 -29.76 34.73
N MET A 6 -43.80 -29.34 33.77
CA MET A 6 -44.04 -27.91 33.57
C MET A 6 -44.64 -27.36 34.87
N PRO A 7 -44.21 -26.17 35.34
CA PRO A 7 -44.81 -25.54 36.54
C PRO A 7 -46.28 -25.30 36.28
N PRO A 8 -47.14 -25.42 37.31
CA PRO A 8 -48.55 -25.11 37.19
C PRO A 8 -48.77 -23.67 36.76
N VAL A 9 -49.72 -23.42 35.88
CA VAL A 9 -50.02 -22.07 35.40
C VAL A 9 -50.67 -21.28 36.52
N PRO A 10 -50.17 -20.15 36.95
CA PRO A 10 -50.79 -19.29 37.99
C PRO A 10 -52.20 -18.90 37.61
N SER A 11 -53.12 -18.93 38.55
CA SER A 11 -54.53 -18.54 38.30
C SER A 11 -54.70 -17.10 37.81
N GLU A 12 -53.84 -16.23 38.27
CA GLU A 12 -53.76 -14.85 37.85
C GLU A 12 -53.36 -14.69 36.39
N LEU A 13 -52.38 -15.52 35.93
CA LEU A 13 -51.98 -15.55 34.52
C LEU A 13 -53.10 -16.11 33.64
N ILE A 14 -53.83 -17.12 34.08
CA ILE A 14 -54.98 -17.67 33.34
C ILE A 14 -56.07 -16.60 33.16
N ALA A 15 -56.38 -15.87 34.24
CA ALA A 15 -57.36 -14.80 34.20
C ALA A 15 -56.94 -13.66 33.25
N ALA A 16 -55.68 -13.20 33.36
CA ALA A 16 -55.15 -12.11 32.52
C ALA A 16 -55.06 -12.51 31.03
N LEU A 17 -54.64 -13.74 30.69
CA LEU A 17 -54.64 -14.22 29.31
C LEU A 17 -56.05 -14.30 28.73
N LYS A 18 -57.06 -14.78 29.50
CA LYS A 18 -58.46 -14.85 29.06
C LYS A 18 -59.05 -13.46 28.86
N GLU A 19 -58.74 -12.51 29.73
CA GLU A 19 -59.17 -11.12 29.60
C GLU A 19 -58.57 -10.47 28.37
N ALA A 20 -57.27 -10.68 28.07
CA ALA A 20 -56.63 -10.19 26.88
C ALA A 20 -57.21 -10.83 25.60
N GLU A 21 -57.49 -12.14 25.57
CA GLU A 21 -58.17 -12.80 24.45
C GLU A 21 -59.57 -12.19 24.20
N ASN A 22 -60.34 -11.93 25.26
CA ASN A 22 -61.63 -11.30 25.14
C ASN A 22 -61.54 -9.87 24.59
N ALA A 23 -60.53 -9.12 25.02
CA ALA A 23 -60.27 -7.77 24.52
C ALA A 23 -59.90 -7.78 23.03
N ILE A 24 -59.09 -8.74 22.56
CA ILE A 24 -58.77 -8.90 21.11
C ILE A 24 -60.08 -9.20 20.35
N ASN A 25 -60.82 -10.18 20.81
CA ASN A 25 -62.06 -10.63 20.14
C ASN A 25 -63.18 -9.57 20.12
N SER A 26 -63.17 -8.66 21.09
CA SER A 26 -64.10 -7.53 21.14
C SER A 26 -63.63 -6.30 20.33
N GLY A 27 -62.52 -6.40 19.60
CA GLY A 27 -62.02 -5.31 18.79
C GLY A 27 -61.24 -4.24 19.55
N ASN A 28 -60.77 -4.56 20.77
CA ASN A 28 -59.96 -3.64 21.59
C ASN A 28 -58.56 -4.24 21.86
N PRO A 29 -57.75 -4.44 20.83
CA PRO A 29 -56.41 -5.06 20.99
C PRO A 29 -55.42 -4.15 21.76
N GLU A 30 -55.64 -2.84 21.87
CA GLU A 30 -54.79 -1.95 22.64
C GLU A 30 -54.90 -2.27 24.15
N ASN A 31 -56.11 -2.45 24.67
CA ASN A 31 -56.35 -2.91 26.04
C ASN A 31 -55.75 -4.30 26.29
N ALA A 32 -55.87 -5.20 25.32
CA ALA A 32 -55.21 -6.52 25.43
C ALA A 32 -53.68 -6.37 25.60
N LEU A 33 -53.05 -5.47 24.85
CA LEU A 33 -51.59 -5.22 24.97
C LEU A 33 -51.21 -4.62 26.34
N GLU A 34 -52.04 -3.81 26.92
CA GLU A 34 -51.85 -3.24 28.27
C GLU A 34 -51.87 -4.34 29.34
N ILE A 35 -52.91 -5.19 29.32
CA ILE A 35 -53.01 -6.35 30.22
C ILE A 35 -51.82 -7.30 30.07
N LEU A 36 -51.38 -7.56 28.84
CA LEU A 36 -50.29 -8.48 28.56
C LEU A 36 -48.94 -7.92 28.97
N ARG A 37 -48.75 -6.61 28.94
CA ARG A 37 -47.47 -5.95 29.34
C ARG A 37 -47.35 -5.80 30.87
N SER A 38 -48.45 -5.74 31.59
CA SER A 38 -48.48 -5.57 33.05
C SER A 38 -48.81 -6.89 33.75
N THR A 39 -50.05 -7.12 34.07
CA THR A 39 -50.54 -8.23 34.89
C THR A 39 -50.11 -9.60 34.39
N ALA A 40 -50.27 -9.86 33.08
CA ALA A 40 -49.91 -11.19 32.52
C ALA A 40 -48.38 -11.42 32.48
N TRP A 41 -47.61 -10.39 32.20
CA TRP A 41 -46.13 -10.50 32.15
C TRP A 41 -45.53 -10.77 33.54
N ASP A 42 -46.04 -10.09 34.57
CA ASP A 42 -45.61 -10.24 35.95
C ASP A 42 -46.02 -11.60 36.51
N ALA A 43 -47.24 -12.05 36.23
CA ALA A 43 -47.70 -13.39 36.61
C ALA A 43 -46.97 -14.54 35.87
N ALA A 44 -46.32 -14.27 34.76
CA ALA A 44 -45.53 -15.24 33.99
C ALA A 44 -44.03 -15.26 34.39
N ALA A 45 -43.62 -14.48 35.38
CA ALA A 45 -42.21 -14.24 35.72
C ALA A 45 -41.38 -15.51 35.98
N GLU A 46 -41.97 -16.55 36.56
CA GLU A 46 -41.28 -17.76 37.00
C GLU A 46 -41.04 -18.80 35.90
N SER A 47 -41.63 -18.66 34.71
CA SER A 47 -41.56 -19.67 33.67
C SER A 47 -41.39 -19.09 32.25
N ASN A 48 -40.34 -19.54 31.57
CA ASN A 48 -40.12 -19.20 30.16
C ASN A 48 -41.26 -19.65 29.25
N HIS A 49 -41.90 -20.79 29.56
CA HIS A 49 -43.06 -21.27 28.83
C HIS A 49 -44.25 -20.36 29.00
N HIS A 50 -44.51 -19.87 30.21
CA HIS A 50 -45.58 -18.90 30.49
C HIS A 50 -45.32 -17.56 29.79
N ARG A 51 -44.09 -17.05 29.84
CA ARG A 51 -43.68 -15.82 29.10
C ARG A 51 -43.86 -15.97 27.62
N ALA A 52 -43.54 -17.17 27.05
CA ALA A 52 -43.74 -17.44 25.64
C ALA A 52 -45.22 -17.36 25.24
N ARG A 53 -46.16 -17.81 26.09
CA ARG A 53 -47.60 -17.67 25.86
C ARG A 53 -48.06 -16.22 25.88
N VAL A 54 -47.57 -15.40 26.82
CA VAL A 54 -47.86 -13.96 26.86
C VAL A 54 -47.38 -13.26 25.61
N LEU A 55 -46.15 -13.58 25.15
CA LEU A 55 -45.61 -12.99 23.91
C LEU A 55 -46.35 -13.44 22.66
N ALA A 56 -46.82 -14.68 22.61
CA ALA A 56 -47.64 -15.17 21.52
C ALA A 56 -48.98 -14.43 21.41
N LEU A 57 -49.68 -14.27 22.52
CA LEU A 57 -50.93 -13.52 22.55
C LEU A 57 -50.73 -12.00 22.28
N ALA A 58 -49.59 -11.45 22.73
CA ALA A 58 -49.21 -10.09 22.39
C ALA A 58 -48.90 -9.90 20.87
N ALA A 59 -48.45 -10.97 20.21
CA ALA A 59 -48.30 -10.96 18.75
C ALA A 59 -49.67 -10.93 18.06
N GLU A 60 -50.65 -11.74 18.54
CA GLU A 60 -52.02 -11.73 17.99
C GLU A 60 -52.71 -10.36 18.18
N ALA A 61 -52.54 -9.73 19.34
CA ALA A 61 -53.02 -8.38 19.57
C ALA A 61 -52.37 -7.36 18.61
N GLN A 62 -51.08 -7.48 18.32
CA GLN A 62 -50.40 -6.63 17.34
C GLN A 62 -50.90 -6.87 15.91
N ILE A 63 -51.25 -8.11 15.55
CA ILE A 63 -51.87 -8.41 14.25
C ILE A 63 -53.20 -7.71 14.13
N ALA A 64 -54.07 -7.84 15.15
CA ALA A 64 -55.37 -7.18 15.20
C ALA A 64 -55.27 -5.65 15.14
N MET A 65 -54.28 -5.05 15.83
CA MET A 65 -53.98 -3.61 15.69
C MET A 65 -53.66 -3.23 14.24
N GLY A 66 -52.86 -4.04 13.54
CA GLY A 66 -52.50 -3.80 12.13
C GLY A 66 -53.67 -3.94 11.16
N GLU A 67 -54.71 -4.72 11.51
CA GLU A 67 -55.96 -4.85 10.75
C GLU A 67 -56.86 -3.64 10.93
N ILE A 68 -56.86 -3.02 12.14
CA ILE A 68 -57.61 -1.80 12.44
C ILE A 68 -56.90 -0.57 11.88
N GLU A 69 -55.61 -0.46 12.12
CA GLU A 69 -54.79 0.68 11.70
C GLU A 69 -54.04 0.36 10.38
N ILE A 70 -54.72 0.42 9.25
CA ILE A 70 -54.15 0.07 7.95
C ILE A 70 -52.88 0.87 7.63
N GLY A 71 -52.83 2.17 7.94
CA GLY A 71 -51.68 3.05 7.74
C GLY A 71 -50.47 2.68 8.59
N ALA A 72 -50.68 1.96 9.72
CA ALA A 72 -49.63 1.50 10.62
C ALA A 72 -49.41 -0.02 10.58
N ARG A 73 -50.13 -0.77 9.69
CA ARG A 73 -50.12 -2.23 9.55
C ARG A 73 -48.70 -2.78 9.55
N ARG A 74 -47.83 -2.23 8.70
CA ARG A 74 -46.41 -2.64 8.61
C ARG A 74 -45.70 -2.62 9.97
N ARG A 75 -45.87 -1.56 10.75
CA ARG A 75 -45.25 -1.41 12.07
C ARG A 75 -45.78 -2.43 13.09
N HIS A 76 -47.08 -2.65 13.09
CA HIS A 76 -47.75 -3.59 14.01
C HIS A 76 -47.34 -5.05 13.67
N TRP A 77 -47.41 -5.45 12.41
CA TRP A 77 -47.06 -6.80 11.99
C TRP A 77 -45.57 -7.12 12.19
N GLN A 78 -44.68 -6.15 11.99
CA GLN A 78 -43.25 -6.32 12.33
C GLN A 78 -43.03 -6.50 13.86
N ARG A 79 -43.85 -5.83 14.69
CA ARG A 79 -43.83 -6.04 16.16
C ARG A 79 -44.37 -7.41 16.53
N ALA A 80 -45.42 -7.85 15.89
CA ALA A 80 -46.00 -9.18 16.07
C ALA A 80 -44.95 -10.26 15.74
N LEU A 81 -44.26 -10.15 14.61
CA LEU A 81 -43.20 -11.04 14.21
C LEU A 81 -42.06 -11.14 15.26
N LYS A 82 -41.64 -9.99 15.79
CA LYS A 82 -40.65 -9.94 16.88
C LYS A 82 -41.15 -10.64 18.15
N ASN A 83 -42.42 -10.50 18.49
CA ASN A 83 -43.00 -11.16 19.66
C ASN A 83 -43.03 -12.67 19.48
N TYR A 84 -43.43 -13.18 18.31
CA TYR A 84 -43.35 -14.62 18.02
C TYR A 84 -41.92 -15.16 18.03
N GLN A 85 -40.96 -14.43 17.47
CA GLN A 85 -39.52 -14.80 17.52
C GLN A 85 -39.01 -14.89 18.97
N LYS A 86 -39.39 -13.89 19.82
CA LYS A 86 -39.03 -13.93 21.24
C LYS A 86 -39.70 -15.11 21.97
N ALA A 87 -40.98 -15.40 21.66
CA ALA A 87 -41.72 -16.53 22.23
C ALA A 87 -41.02 -17.86 21.90
N LEU A 88 -40.58 -18.05 20.64
CA LEU A 88 -39.85 -19.24 20.20
C LEU A 88 -38.43 -19.32 20.79
N LYS A 89 -37.79 -18.20 21.14
CA LYS A 89 -36.53 -18.22 21.88
C LYS A 89 -36.70 -18.73 23.32
N LEU A 90 -37.86 -18.46 23.94
CA LEU A 90 -38.18 -18.94 25.28
C LEU A 90 -38.71 -20.37 25.32
N ASP A 91 -39.47 -20.77 24.28
CA ASP A 91 -40.05 -22.10 24.11
C ASP A 91 -39.91 -22.56 22.64
N SER A 92 -38.73 -23.09 22.31
CA SER A 92 -38.35 -23.47 20.94
C SER A 92 -39.18 -24.60 20.31
N ASN A 93 -39.86 -25.41 21.16
CA ASN A 93 -40.63 -26.56 20.72
C ASN A 93 -42.14 -26.24 20.54
N ASN A 94 -42.54 -25.02 20.73
CA ASN A 94 -43.93 -24.58 20.64
C ASN A 94 -44.41 -24.58 19.17
N LYS A 95 -45.11 -25.63 18.78
CA LYS A 95 -45.58 -25.81 17.39
C LYS A 95 -46.68 -24.80 17.01
N ASP A 96 -47.51 -24.40 17.96
CA ASP A 96 -48.61 -23.48 17.70
C ASP A 96 -48.09 -22.06 17.44
N VAL A 97 -47.17 -21.57 18.27
CA VAL A 97 -46.49 -20.29 18.03
C VAL A 97 -45.76 -20.30 16.69
N ARG A 98 -45.12 -21.39 16.33
CA ARG A 98 -44.41 -21.49 15.03
C ARG A 98 -45.41 -21.43 13.86
N ARG A 99 -46.59 -22.11 13.98
CA ARG A 99 -47.62 -22.05 12.96
C ARG A 99 -48.19 -20.66 12.80
N SER A 100 -48.52 -19.97 13.91
CA SER A 100 -49.01 -18.60 13.90
C SER A 100 -47.98 -17.60 13.31
N MET A 101 -46.71 -17.77 13.65
CA MET A 101 -45.63 -16.97 13.07
C MET A 101 -45.54 -17.16 11.54
N ASN A 102 -45.58 -18.42 11.06
CA ASN A 102 -45.52 -18.71 9.61
C ASN A 102 -46.73 -18.14 8.88
N LYS A 103 -47.92 -18.18 9.50
CA LYS A 103 -49.12 -17.56 8.94
C LYS A 103 -48.93 -16.01 8.80
N LEU A 104 -48.42 -15.37 9.84
CA LEU A 104 -48.11 -13.95 9.78
C LEU A 104 -47.08 -13.62 8.67
N ILE A 105 -46.03 -14.44 8.51
CA ILE A 105 -45.04 -14.25 7.45
C ILE A 105 -45.71 -14.31 6.07
N SER A 106 -46.60 -15.28 5.82
CA SER A 106 -47.35 -15.37 4.55
C SER A 106 -48.24 -14.12 4.34
N MET A 107 -48.94 -13.66 5.37
CA MET A 107 -49.73 -12.43 5.30
C MET A 107 -48.87 -11.19 5.02
N MET A 108 -47.67 -11.11 5.61
CA MET A 108 -46.71 -10.03 5.36
C MET A 108 -46.19 -10.04 3.93
N ASP A 109 -45.98 -11.21 3.37
CA ASP A 109 -45.51 -11.40 1.98
C ASP A 109 -46.60 -10.97 0.98
N GLU A 110 -47.85 -11.39 1.20
CA GLU A 110 -48.99 -10.98 0.39
C GLU A 110 -49.20 -9.46 0.37
N GLU A 111 -48.96 -8.79 1.49
CA GLU A 111 -49.05 -7.33 1.62
C GLU A 111 -47.73 -6.59 1.30
N SER A 112 -46.71 -7.29 0.76
CA SER A 112 -45.39 -6.73 0.44
C SER A 112 -44.71 -6.05 1.63
N ILE A 113 -44.94 -6.55 2.85
CA ILE A 113 -44.33 -6.05 4.08
C ILE A 113 -43.02 -6.80 4.33
N SER A 114 -41.89 -6.09 4.28
CA SER A 114 -40.58 -6.69 4.55
C SER A 114 -40.45 -7.28 5.96
N LEU A 115 -39.92 -8.48 6.07
CA LEU A 115 -39.77 -9.24 7.32
C LEU A 115 -38.75 -8.64 8.31
N GLY A 116 -37.95 -7.65 7.92
CA GLY A 116 -36.94 -7.04 8.78
C GLY A 116 -36.06 -6.04 8.07
N LYS A 117 -34.91 -5.73 8.64
CA LYS A 117 -33.92 -4.81 8.05
C LYS A 117 -33.46 -5.35 6.70
N SER A 118 -33.78 -4.66 5.62
CA SER A 118 -33.41 -4.99 4.23
C SER A 118 -31.88 -5.00 3.96
N TRP A 119 -31.06 -4.71 4.97
CA TRP A 119 -29.61 -4.60 4.92
C TRP A 119 -28.88 -5.57 5.87
N GLN A 120 -29.49 -6.72 6.19
CA GLN A 120 -28.77 -7.77 6.92
C GLN A 120 -27.97 -8.62 5.92
N PHE A 121 -26.66 -8.66 6.09
CA PHE A 121 -25.77 -9.49 5.28
C PHE A 121 -25.75 -10.94 5.75
N PHE A 122 -26.03 -11.17 7.03
CA PHE A 122 -26.10 -12.50 7.65
C PHE A 122 -27.34 -12.60 8.53
N ASP A 123 -27.98 -13.76 8.53
CA ASP A 123 -29.09 -14.14 9.40
C ASP A 123 -28.76 -15.46 10.07
N ASP A 124 -28.70 -15.49 11.42
CA ASP A 124 -28.28 -16.66 12.23
C ASP A 124 -27.01 -17.37 11.73
N GLY A 125 -26.00 -16.59 11.29
CA GLY A 125 -24.71 -17.11 10.79
C GLY A 125 -24.70 -17.51 9.33
N ASN A 126 -25.86 -17.53 8.64
CA ASN A 126 -25.95 -17.81 7.21
C ASN A 126 -26.01 -16.50 6.40
N PRO A 127 -25.35 -16.42 5.24
CA PRO A 127 -25.45 -15.24 4.40
C PRO A 127 -26.86 -15.11 3.82
N THR A 128 -27.44 -13.91 3.91
CA THR A 128 -28.66 -13.57 3.21
C THR A 128 -28.42 -13.47 1.69
N PRO A 129 -29.44 -13.45 0.83
CA PRO A 129 -29.24 -13.23 -0.61
C PRO A 129 -28.45 -11.96 -0.91
N LEU A 130 -28.67 -10.87 -0.15
CA LEU A 130 -27.87 -9.65 -0.24
C LEU A 130 -26.44 -9.88 0.25
N GLY A 131 -26.25 -10.63 1.33
CA GLY A 131 -24.95 -11.03 1.85
C GLY A 131 -24.12 -11.81 0.83
N VAL A 132 -24.74 -12.75 0.13
CA VAL A 132 -24.08 -13.52 -0.96
C VAL A 132 -23.62 -12.61 -2.08
N VAL A 133 -24.46 -11.66 -2.52
CA VAL A 133 -24.10 -10.70 -3.57
C VAL A 133 -22.91 -9.82 -3.14
N VAL A 134 -22.91 -9.33 -1.89
CA VAL A 134 -21.81 -8.51 -1.36
C VAL A 134 -20.51 -9.32 -1.24
N ILE A 135 -20.60 -10.58 -0.77
CA ILE A 135 -19.41 -11.46 -0.68
C ILE A 135 -18.84 -11.72 -2.08
N MET A 136 -19.68 -12.04 -3.06
CA MET A 136 -19.23 -12.27 -4.44
C MET A 136 -18.62 -11.00 -5.05
N ALA A 137 -19.25 -9.84 -4.86
CA ALA A 137 -18.70 -8.56 -5.34
C ALA A 137 -17.35 -8.24 -4.69
N SER A 138 -17.20 -8.50 -3.39
CA SER A 138 -15.94 -8.31 -2.66
C SER A 138 -14.84 -9.26 -3.16
N MET A 139 -15.18 -10.52 -3.45
CA MET A 139 -14.23 -11.49 -4.03
C MET A 139 -13.78 -11.06 -5.43
N ILE A 140 -14.70 -10.62 -6.28
CA ILE A 140 -14.36 -10.12 -7.61
C ILE A 140 -13.47 -8.88 -7.51
N ALA A 141 -13.80 -7.92 -6.65
CA ALA A 141 -12.98 -6.74 -6.42
C ALA A 141 -11.58 -7.10 -5.89
N PHE A 142 -11.48 -8.08 -5.00
CA PHE A 142 -10.19 -8.59 -4.50
C PHE A 142 -9.36 -9.25 -5.61
N LEU A 143 -9.97 -10.09 -6.46
CA LEU A 143 -9.28 -10.73 -7.58
C LEU A 143 -8.79 -9.69 -8.61
N ILE A 144 -9.60 -8.66 -8.89
CA ILE A 144 -9.22 -7.55 -9.76
C ILE A 144 -8.04 -6.78 -9.14
N ALA A 145 -8.12 -6.44 -7.85
CA ALA A 145 -7.03 -5.75 -7.15
C ALA A 145 -5.75 -6.61 -7.10
N PHE A 146 -5.88 -7.92 -6.89
CA PHE A 146 -4.76 -8.86 -6.89
C PHE A 146 -4.11 -8.97 -8.27
N LYS A 147 -4.91 -9.02 -9.35
CA LYS A 147 -4.40 -9.01 -10.72
C LYS A 147 -3.62 -7.72 -11.01
N TYR A 148 -4.18 -6.56 -10.70
CA TYR A 148 -3.49 -5.27 -10.89
C TYR A 148 -2.26 -5.12 -10.00
N ALA A 149 -2.28 -5.64 -8.77
CA ALA A 149 -1.09 -5.68 -7.91
C ALA A 149 -0.01 -6.60 -8.50
N GLY A 150 -0.40 -7.74 -9.10
CA GLY A 150 0.52 -8.62 -9.83
C GLY A 150 1.15 -7.91 -11.02
N GLU A 151 0.36 -7.25 -11.87
CA GLU A 151 0.87 -6.49 -13.03
C GLU A 151 1.80 -5.32 -12.64
N VAL A 152 1.58 -4.70 -11.47
CA VAL A 152 2.47 -3.66 -10.94
C VAL A 152 3.76 -4.25 -10.37
N LEU A 153 3.70 -5.43 -9.78
CA LEU A 153 4.87 -6.16 -9.25
C LEU A 153 5.67 -6.87 -10.36
N GLU A 154 5.02 -7.25 -11.47
CA GLU A 154 5.65 -7.87 -12.65
C GLU A 154 6.02 -6.84 -13.73
N ARG A 155 5.94 -5.53 -13.49
CA ARG A 155 6.58 -4.57 -14.36
C ARG A 155 8.08 -4.87 -14.26
N GLU A 156 8.56 -5.70 -15.16
CA GLU A 156 9.99 -5.75 -15.47
C GLU A 156 10.41 -4.31 -15.68
N SER A 157 11.36 -3.85 -14.88
CA SER A 157 11.94 -2.53 -15.08
C SER A 157 12.43 -2.48 -16.52
N THR A 158 11.94 -1.54 -17.32
CA THR A 158 12.45 -1.27 -18.66
C THR A 158 13.81 -0.58 -18.59
N ASN A 159 14.27 -0.30 -17.38
CA ASN A 159 15.57 0.30 -17.13
C ASN A 159 16.70 -0.64 -17.53
N PRO A 160 17.72 -0.15 -18.20
CA PRO A 160 18.92 -0.95 -18.48
C PRO A 160 19.71 -1.22 -17.20
N PHE A 161 20.40 -2.36 -17.19
CA PHE A 161 21.30 -2.74 -16.11
C PHE A 161 22.74 -2.73 -16.62
N VAL A 162 23.66 -2.48 -15.70
CA VAL A 162 25.09 -2.66 -15.94
C VAL A 162 25.71 -3.48 -14.83
N THR A 163 26.70 -4.27 -15.20
CA THR A 163 27.54 -5.03 -14.28
C THR A 163 28.94 -4.44 -14.29
N MET A 164 29.43 -4.04 -13.11
CA MET A 164 30.79 -3.58 -12.88
C MET A 164 31.59 -4.69 -12.20
N GLU A 165 32.71 -5.11 -12.82
CA GLU A 165 33.70 -5.97 -12.17
C GLU A 165 34.81 -5.08 -11.59
N VAL A 166 35.08 -5.22 -10.31
CA VAL A 166 36.03 -4.40 -9.58
C VAL A 166 37.09 -5.23 -8.88
N SER A 167 38.30 -4.66 -8.70
CA SER A 167 39.35 -5.30 -7.91
C SER A 167 39.96 -4.29 -6.94
N TYR A 168 40.01 -4.64 -5.66
CA TYR A 168 40.48 -3.78 -4.59
C TYR A 168 41.24 -4.56 -3.52
N VAL A 169 42.00 -3.88 -2.68
CA VAL A 169 42.61 -4.48 -1.51
C VAL A 169 41.61 -4.49 -0.36
N HIS A 170 41.42 -5.68 0.22
CA HIS A 170 40.41 -5.83 1.28
C HIS A 170 40.76 -4.97 2.51
N PRO A 171 39.84 -4.15 3.05
CA PRO A 171 40.17 -3.23 4.13
C PRO A 171 40.68 -3.91 5.40
N SER A 172 40.24 -5.15 5.68
CA SER A 172 40.70 -5.94 6.84
C SER A 172 41.98 -6.73 6.59
N ASP A 173 42.46 -6.84 5.34
CA ASP A 173 43.72 -7.55 4.99
C ASP A 173 44.45 -6.81 3.88
N PRO A 174 45.41 -5.94 4.23
CA PRO A 174 46.13 -5.10 3.27
C PRO A 174 47.04 -5.88 2.28
N ASN A 175 47.20 -7.19 2.47
CA ASN A 175 48.01 -8.03 1.59
C ASN A 175 47.14 -8.81 0.60
N THR A 176 45.82 -8.82 0.76
CA THR A 176 44.90 -9.58 -0.08
C THR A 176 44.11 -8.65 -0.99
N ARG A 177 44.32 -8.83 -2.30
CA ARG A 177 43.47 -8.21 -3.33
C ARG A 177 42.31 -9.15 -3.66
N VAL A 178 41.13 -8.61 -3.68
CA VAL A 178 39.86 -9.31 -3.98
C VAL A 178 39.18 -8.73 -5.20
N GLU A 179 38.32 -9.51 -5.80
CA GLU A 179 37.42 -9.08 -6.86
C GLU A 179 36.00 -9.02 -6.34
N GLY A 180 35.18 -8.13 -6.90
CA GLY A 180 33.78 -7.97 -6.55
C GLY A 180 32.97 -7.57 -7.76
N THR A 181 31.68 -7.88 -7.71
CA THR A 181 30.71 -7.55 -8.76
C THR A 181 29.67 -6.61 -8.19
N ILE A 182 29.39 -5.50 -8.89
CA ILE A 182 28.36 -4.53 -8.56
C ILE A 182 27.37 -4.49 -9.72
N ILE A 183 26.07 -4.73 -9.45
CA ILE A 183 25.01 -4.64 -10.46
C ILE A 183 24.17 -3.40 -10.16
N ILE A 184 23.98 -2.58 -11.18
CA ILE A 184 23.33 -1.27 -11.08
C ILE A 184 22.16 -1.19 -12.06
N GLU A 185 21.01 -0.80 -11.59
CA GLU A 185 19.86 -0.39 -12.40
C GLU A 185 20.01 1.10 -12.76
N LEU A 186 19.85 1.43 -14.04
CA LEU A 186 19.98 2.81 -14.55
C LEU A 186 18.57 3.38 -14.82
N TYR A 187 18.27 4.53 -14.26
CA TYR A 187 16.93 5.14 -14.32
C TYR A 187 16.74 5.98 -15.58
N GLN A 188 16.53 5.30 -16.71
CA GLN A 188 16.43 5.93 -18.04
C GLN A 188 15.32 6.98 -18.15
N ASP A 189 14.17 6.77 -17.52
CA ASP A 189 13.07 7.72 -17.57
C ASP A 189 13.31 8.96 -16.71
N ALA A 190 14.11 8.83 -15.64
CA ALA A 190 14.37 9.91 -14.70
C ALA A 190 15.58 10.78 -15.08
N ALA A 191 16.60 10.17 -15.73
CA ALA A 191 17.81 10.86 -16.15
C ALA A 191 18.29 10.35 -17.52
N PRO A 192 17.48 10.56 -18.58
CA PRO A 192 17.73 9.98 -19.89
C PRO A 192 19.09 10.34 -20.50
N LYS A 193 19.58 11.58 -20.34
CA LYS A 193 20.85 12.02 -20.90
C LYS A 193 22.04 11.42 -20.17
N HIS A 194 21.98 11.35 -18.82
CA HIS A 194 23.05 10.71 -18.03
C HIS A 194 23.14 9.23 -18.35
N VAL A 195 22.00 8.53 -18.43
CA VAL A 195 21.97 7.10 -18.77
C VAL A 195 22.48 6.88 -20.20
N GLU A 196 22.03 7.68 -21.18
CA GLU A 196 22.50 7.57 -22.57
C GLU A 196 24.00 7.81 -22.68
N SER A 197 24.53 8.88 -22.09
CA SER A 197 25.97 9.18 -22.07
C SER A 197 26.79 8.07 -21.40
N PHE A 198 26.34 7.61 -20.24
CA PHE A 198 27.02 6.54 -19.51
C PHE A 198 27.05 5.25 -20.34
N LEU A 199 25.94 4.82 -20.90
CA LEU A 199 25.86 3.62 -21.71
C LEU A 199 26.65 3.72 -23.01
N SER A 200 26.72 4.91 -23.64
CA SER A 200 27.59 5.14 -24.80
C SER A 200 29.05 4.86 -24.47
N LEU A 201 29.53 5.33 -23.33
CA LEU A 201 30.90 5.08 -22.86
C LEU A 201 31.12 3.64 -22.41
N VAL A 202 30.11 2.98 -21.86
CA VAL A 202 30.12 1.53 -21.54
C VAL A 202 30.27 0.72 -22.84
N ASP A 203 29.43 1.00 -23.85
CA ASP A 203 29.44 0.28 -25.12
C ASP A 203 30.79 0.45 -25.87
N GLU A 204 31.51 1.57 -25.63
CA GLU A 204 32.85 1.82 -26.14
C GLU A 204 33.98 1.29 -25.23
N SER A 205 33.67 0.58 -24.13
CA SER A 205 34.62 0.07 -23.13
C SER A 205 35.54 1.15 -22.52
N LYS A 206 35.04 2.41 -22.44
CA LYS A 206 35.87 3.53 -21.93
C LYS A 206 36.13 3.44 -20.43
N TYR A 207 35.28 2.77 -19.69
CA TYR A 207 35.43 2.57 -18.26
C TYR A 207 36.37 1.42 -17.89
N ASP A 208 36.69 0.55 -18.85
CA ASP A 208 37.50 -0.62 -18.57
C ASP A 208 38.92 -0.21 -18.16
N PHE A 209 39.39 -0.85 -17.09
CA PHE A 209 40.70 -0.63 -16.48
C PHE A 209 40.93 0.81 -15.93
N THR A 210 39.86 1.57 -15.73
CA THR A 210 39.93 2.84 -14.95
C THR A 210 40.03 2.54 -13.45
N ILE A 211 40.16 3.60 -12.63
CA ILE A 211 40.21 3.46 -11.17
C ILE A 211 39.18 4.32 -10.47
N PHE A 212 38.84 3.91 -9.26
CA PHE A 212 38.19 4.80 -8.29
C PHE A 212 39.30 5.66 -7.67
N HIS A 213 39.41 6.91 -8.13
CA HIS A 213 40.52 7.81 -7.81
C HIS A 213 40.29 8.59 -6.52
N ARG A 214 39.06 8.59 -5.96
CA ARG A 214 38.69 9.29 -4.73
C ARG A 214 37.70 8.44 -3.94
N VAL A 215 38.06 8.16 -2.69
CA VAL A 215 37.24 7.37 -1.77
C VAL A 215 37.19 8.07 -0.42
N ILE A 216 35.98 8.29 0.10
CA ILE A 216 35.75 8.86 1.42
C ILE A 216 34.78 7.97 2.16
N ASP A 217 35.26 7.35 3.22
CA ASP A 217 34.46 6.55 4.14
C ASP A 217 33.27 7.36 4.69
N GLY A 218 32.08 6.74 4.75
CA GLY A 218 30.83 7.39 5.16
C GLY A 218 30.33 8.51 4.23
N PHE A 219 30.89 8.62 3.00
CA PHE A 219 30.44 9.62 2.03
C PHE A 219 30.24 9.04 0.63
N MET A 220 31.31 8.70 -0.12
CA MET A 220 31.17 8.23 -1.50
C MET A 220 32.44 7.55 -2.04
N VAL A 221 32.27 6.77 -3.09
CA VAL A 221 33.31 6.12 -3.88
C VAL A 221 33.26 6.65 -5.31
N GLN A 222 34.22 7.50 -5.71
CA GLN A 222 34.22 8.21 -7.00
C GLN A 222 35.22 7.61 -7.97
N GLY A 223 34.74 7.37 -9.21
CA GLY A 223 35.53 6.87 -10.34
C GLY A 223 35.07 7.45 -11.67
N GLY A 224 35.35 6.74 -12.76
CA GLY A 224 34.90 7.09 -14.10
C GLY A 224 35.62 8.21 -14.81
N ASP A 225 36.82 8.61 -14.33
CA ASP A 225 37.70 9.47 -15.10
C ASP A 225 38.39 8.63 -16.16
N ILE A 226 37.84 8.63 -17.36
CA ILE A 226 38.23 7.81 -18.51
C ILE A 226 39.51 8.30 -19.24
N GLU A 227 40.01 9.49 -18.86
CA GLU A 227 41.18 10.10 -19.50
C GLU A 227 42.39 10.11 -18.57
N MET A 228 42.28 10.77 -17.43
CA MET A 228 43.42 11.08 -16.55
C MET A 228 43.48 10.18 -15.32
N GLN A 229 42.41 9.50 -14.96
CA GLN A 229 42.28 8.64 -13.76
C GLN A 229 42.70 9.37 -12.45
N SER A 230 42.53 10.69 -12.42
CA SER A 230 42.91 11.57 -11.32
C SER A 230 41.77 12.42 -10.78
N GLY A 231 40.62 12.36 -11.46
CA GLY A 231 39.46 13.19 -11.18
C GLY A 231 39.46 14.53 -11.93
N SER A 232 40.44 14.76 -12.82
CA SER A 232 40.55 16.01 -13.59
C SER A 232 40.11 15.88 -15.06
N GLY A 233 39.78 14.66 -15.52
CA GLY A 233 39.37 14.37 -16.89
C GLY A 233 37.97 13.79 -16.97
N GLY A 234 37.62 13.33 -18.17
CA GLY A 234 36.37 12.67 -18.47
C GLY A 234 35.34 13.59 -19.12
N TYR A 235 34.63 13.08 -20.11
CA TYR A 235 33.72 13.79 -20.97
C TYR A 235 32.41 12.99 -21.16
N SER A 236 31.38 13.68 -21.65
CA SER A 236 30.10 13.05 -22.05
C SER A 236 30.27 12.17 -23.30
N GLY A 237 29.71 10.97 -23.29
CA GLY A 237 29.71 10.07 -24.44
C GLY A 237 28.85 10.56 -25.61
N VAL A 238 27.98 11.54 -25.37
CA VAL A 238 27.05 12.10 -26.36
C VAL A 238 27.07 13.65 -26.27
N TRP A 239 26.97 14.31 -27.44
CA TRP A 239 26.89 15.77 -27.47
C TRP A 239 25.48 16.27 -27.13
N TYR A 240 25.36 17.10 -26.08
CA TYR A 240 24.09 17.69 -25.62
C TYR A 240 24.06 19.24 -25.74
N GLY A 241 24.99 19.84 -26.49
CA GLY A 241 25.03 21.30 -26.66
C GLY A 241 25.76 22.04 -25.57
N TYR A 242 26.48 21.37 -24.67
CA TYR A 242 27.23 21.95 -23.57
C TYR A 242 28.74 21.66 -23.72
N CYS A 243 29.54 22.73 -23.77
CA CYS A 243 30.97 22.70 -23.80
C CYS A 243 31.50 23.23 -22.46
N ASN A 244 31.99 22.35 -21.60
CA ASN A 244 32.41 22.70 -20.22
C ASN A 244 31.38 23.59 -19.51
N GLY A 245 30.10 23.18 -19.53
CA GLY A 245 28.97 23.86 -18.90
C GLY A 245 28.43 25.07 -19.64
N GLN A 246 29.01 25.48 -20.77
CA GLN A 246 28.58 26.61 -21.58
C GLN A 246 27.91 26.18 -22.89
N THR A 247 26.90 26.91 -23.32
CA THR A 247 26.22 26.71 -24.61
C THR A 247 26.75 27.58 -25.74
N HIS A 248 27.45 28.63 -25.40
CA HIS A 248 28.02 29.63 -26.35
C HIS A 248 29.48 29.96 -25.99
N ASP A 249 30.26 30.30 -27.01
CA ASP A 249 31.61 30.76 -26.86
C ASP A 249 31.69 32.25 -26.41
N SER A 250 32.91 32.80 -26.25
CA SER A 250 33.14 34.19 -25.86
C SER A 250 32.63 35.22 -26.89
N ASN A 251 32.34 34.81 -28.13
CA ASN A 251 31.79 35.63 -29.21
C ASN A 251 30.27 35.47 -29.32
N ASN A 252 29.64 34.80 -28.34
CA ASN A 252 28.22 34.48 -28.33
C ASN A 252 27.79 33.62 -29.52
N GLN A 253 28.69 32.75 -30.05
CA GLN A 253 28.38 31.74 -31.02
C GLN A 253 28.04 30.42 -30.32
N GLN A 254 26.95 29.78 -30.70
CA GLN A 254 26.52 28.52 -30.13
C GLN A 254 27.56 27.43 -30.43
N TYR A 255 27.95 26.66 -29.40
CA TYR A 255 28.81 25.52 -29.58
C TYR A 255 28.08 24.41 -30.37
N THR A 256 28.87 23.75 -31.23
CA THR A 256 28.47 22.51 -31.92
C THR A 256 29.45 21.40 -31.55
N ALA A 257 29.13 20.16 -31.93
CA ALA A 257 30.02 19.02 -31.68
C ALA A 257 31.39 19.21 -32.35
N GLU A 258 31.46 19.96 -33.45
CA GLU A 258 32.72 20.23 -34.19
C GLU A 258 33.52 21.39 -33.57
N THR A 259 32.84 22.35 -32.93
CA THR A 259 33.53 23.53 -32.36
C THR A 259 33.91 23.35 -30.89
N CYS A 260 33.29 22.41 -30.19
CA CYS A 260 33.66 22.03 -28.81
C CYS A 260 34.62 20.83 -28.82
N PRO A 261 35.81 20.91 -28.20
CA PRO A 261 36.68 19.77 -28.04
C PRO A 261 35.97 18.63 -27.29
N LEU A 262 36.14 17.38 -27.71
CA LEU A 262 35.50 16.20 -27.12
C LEU A 262 35.67 16.14 -25.61
N LYS A 263 36.87 16.42 -25.10
CA LYS A 263 37.18 16.44 -23.65
C LYS A 263 36.34 17.43 -22.84
N ASP A 264 35.70 18.40 -23.49
CA ASP A 264 34.89 19.44 -22.86
C ASP A 264 33.39 19.21 -23.06
N TRP A 265 33.00 18.07 -23.70
CA TRP A 265 31.59 17.69 -23.83
C TRP A 265 31.00 17.40 -22.47
N ALA A 266 29.82 17.96 -22.19
CA ALA A 266 29.16 17.83 -20.90
C ALA A 266 27.70 17.49 -21.02
N VAL A 267 27.20 16.73 -20.04
CA VAL A 267 25.78 16.46 -19.84
C VAL A 267 25.17 17.59 -19.01
N PRO A 268 24.06 18.19 -19.42
CA PRO A 268 23.35 19.14 -18.55
C PRO A 268 22.71 18.42 -17.39
N GLY A 269 22.71 19.05 -16.20
CA GLY A 269 22.17 18.45 -14.99
C GLY A 269 20.69 18.07 -15.10
N GLU A 270 20.36 16.85 -14.69
CA GLU A 270 19.00 16.30 -14.56
C GLU A 270 18.61 16.10 -13.08
N HIS A 271 19.22 16.85 -12.19
CA HIS A 271 19.10 16.75 -10.73
C HIS A 271 17.71 17.09 -10.17
N THR A 272 16.80 17.65 -11.00
CA THR A 272 15.40 17.93 -10.62
C THR A 272 14.47 16.74 -10.78
N ASN A 273 15.02 15.54 -11.07
CA ASN A 273 14.29 14.31 -11.35
C ASN A 273 13.60 13.66 -10.12
N GLY A 274 13.76 14.26 -8.93
CA GLY A 274 13.14 13.75 -7.69
C GLY A 274 13.94 12.65 -6.98
N LEU A 275 14.99 12.11 -7.61
CA LEU A 275 15.85 11.09 -6.99
C LEU A 275 16.74 11.71 -5.92
N LYS A 276 17.17 10.88 -4.96
CA LYS A 276 17.94 11.28 -3.80
C LYS A 276 19.19 10.43 -3.62
N HIS A 277 20.20 11.00 -2.98
CA HIS A 277 21.42 10.31 -2.61
C HIS A 277 21.18 9.39 -1.41
N VAL A 278 20.56 8.25 -1.68
CA VAL A 278 20.35 7.17 -0.70
C VAL A 278 21.48 6.13 -0.81
N PRO A 279 21.68 5.23 0.17
CA PRO A 279 22.60 4.12 0.04
C PRO A 279 22.45 3.39 -1.31
N GLY A 280 23.58 3.16 -1.99
CA GLY A 280 23.64 2.53 -3.30
C GLY A 280 23.30 3.44 -4.49
N ALA A 281 23.02 4.73 -4.29
CA ALA A 281 22.79 5.64 -5.41
C ALA A 281 24.03 5.76 -6.30
N LEU A 282 23.82 5.71 -7.63
CA LEU A 282 24.79 6.08 -8.65
C LEU A 282 24.49 7.52 -9.08
N ALA A 283 25.47 8.41 -8.92
CA ALA A 283 25.29 9.83 -9.23
C ALA A 283 26.46 10.40 -10.04
N ALA A 284 26.18 11.44 -10.84
CA ALA A 284 27.18 12.14 -11.64
C ALA A 284 28.07 13.03 -10.76
N ALA A 285 29.38 12.97 -10.99
CA ALA A 285 30.34 13.89 -10.40
C ALA A 285 30.64 15.03 -11.36
N HIS A 286 30.63 16.28 -10.87
CA HIS A 286 30.87 17.47 -11.68
C HIS A 286 31.63 18.56 -10.90
N SER A 287 32.20 19.53 -11.59
CA SER A 287 32.90 20.69 -11.04
C SER A 287 32.07 21.98 -11.06
N GLY A 288 30.81 21.90 -11.45
CA GLY A 288 29.84 23.00 -11.54
C GLY A 288 28.61 22.60 -12.34
N LEU A 289 27.62 23.49 -12.39
CA LEU A 289 26.34 23.21 -13.07
C LEU A 289 26.57 22.93 -14.57
N ASN A 290 25.99 21.84 -15.06
CA ASN A 290 26.05 21.40 -16.45
C ASN A 290 27.49 21.03 -16.93
N THR A 291 28.37 20.60 -16.00
CA THR A 291 29.72 20.11 -16.33
C THR A 291 29.87 18.62 -16.08
N ASP A 292 28.76 17.87 -16.05
CA ASP A 292 28.77 16.44 -15.84
C ASP A 292 29.42 15.74 -17.04
N GLY A 293 30.46 14.93 -16.80
CA GLY A 293 31.20 14.18 -17.80
C GLY A 293 30.97 12.68 -17.65
N SER A 294 32.07 11.91 -17.71
CA SER A 294 32.05 10.47 -17.48
C SER A 294 32.15 10.08 -16.00
N GLN A 295 32.55 11.02 -15.13
CA GLN A 295 32.79 10.69 -13.73
C GLN A 295 31.49 10.46 -12.97
N PHE A 296 31.51 9.45 -12.12
CA PHE A 296 30.40 9.06 -11.27
C PHE A 296 30.89 8.73 -9.85
N TYR A 297 29.96 8.66 -8.92
CA TYR A 297 30.20 8.10 -7.60
C TYR A 297 29.06 7.19 -7.14
N LEU A 298 29.42 6.23 -6.29
CA LEU A 298 28.51 5.33 -5.60
C LEU A 298 28.43 5.72 -4.13
N VAL A 299 27.23 5.62 -3.55
CA VAL A 299 26.96 5.96 -2.16
C VAL A 299 27.05 4.70 -1.29
N PRO A 300 27.93 4.62 -0.27
CA PRO A 300 27.99 3.52 0.68
C PRO A 300 26.73 3.38 1.51
N SER A 301 26.54 2.23 2.16
CA SER A 301 25.33 1.91 2.92
C SER A 301 25.15 2.77 4.19
N ASP A 302 26.21 3.30 4.73
CA ASP A 302 26.24 4.16 5.92
C ASP A 302 26.18 5.67 5.59
N SER A 303 25.99 6.03 4.31
CA SER A 303 25.99 7.41 3.81
C SER A 303 24.63 7.84 3.26
N THR A 304 24.29 9.10 3.48
CA THR A 304 23.14 9.79 2.86
C THR A 304 23.52 11.26 2.61
N PRO A 305 24.29 11.58 1.57
CA PRO A 305 24.78 12.95 1.31
C PRO A 305 23.68 13.89 0.79
N SER A 306 22.64 14.11 1.58
CA SER A 306 21.46 14.90 1.22
C SER A 306 21.76 16.37 0.87
N HIS A 307 22.95 16.88 1.24
CA HIS A 307 23.39 18.20 0.83
C HIS A 307 23.66 18.31 -0.69
N LEU A 308 23.83 17.17 -1.39
CA LEU A 308 23.99 17.09 -2.84
C LEU A 308 22.63 16.98 -3.57
N ASP A 309 21.55 16.73 -2.84
CA ASP A 309 20.21 16.69 -3.40
C ASP A 309 19.72 18.07 -3.84
N TRP A 310 18.97 18.07 -4.93
CA TRP A 310 18.11 19.22 -5.25
C TRP A 310 16.84 19.19 -4.39
N ASN A 311 16.45 20.37 -3.91
CA ASN A 311 15.17 20.60 -3.24
C ASN A 311 14.59 21.91 -3.79
N GLU A 312 13.27 22.07 -3.70
CA GLU A 312 12.60 23.27 -4.15
C GLU A 312 13.21 24.55 -3.51
N GLY A 313 13.59 25.51 -4.34
CA GLY A 313 14.24 26.73 -3.92
C GLY A 313 15.76 26.67 -3.76
N LYS A 314 16.41 25.50 -3.93
CA LYS A 314 17.87 25.41 -3.91
C LYS A 314 18.48 25.92 -5.21
N ASP A 315 19.35 26.96 -5.10
CA ASP A 315 20.15 27.43 -6.22
C ASP A 315 21.42 26.60 -6.37
N CYS A 316 21.43 25.72 -7.37
CA CYS A 316 22.57 24.83 -7.66
C CYS A 316 23.77 25.52 -8.29
N ALA A 317 23.63 26.79 -8.74
CA ALA A 317 24.70 27.60 -9.30
C ALA A 317 25.36 28.52 -8.24
N ALA A 318 24.75 28.63 -7.05
CA ALA A 318 25.28 29.48 -5.99
C ALA A 318 26.62 28.94 -5.47
N GLN A 319 27.51 29.81 -5.09
CA GLN A 319 28.82 29.45 -4.53
C GLN A 319 28.65 28.62 -3.26
N GLY A 320 29.30 27.44 -3.22
CA GLY A 320 29.20 26.46 -2.13
C GLY A 320 27.95 25.60 -2.15
N SER A 321 27.08 25.75 -3.17
CA SER A 321 25.96 24.87 -3.44
C SER A 321 26.33 23.93 -4.58
N SER A 322 25.80 22.70 -4.53
CA SER A 322 25.85 21.78 -5.67
C SER A 322 24.62 20.87 -5.66
N CYS A 323 24.19 20.47 -6.85
CA CYS A 323 23.12 19.53 -7.04
C CYS A 323 23.59 18.49 -8.05
N HIS A 324 23.73 17.26 -7.60
CA HIS A 324 24.22 16.18 -8.43
C HIS A 324 23.07 15.34 -8.94
N THR A 325 23.16 14.87 -10.17
CA THR A 325 22.14 14.01 -10.78
C THR A 325 22.33 12.57 -10.32
N VAL A 326 21.36 12.02 -9.59
CA VAL A 326 21.23 10.58 -9.38
C VAL A 326 20.57 9.97 -10.60
N TYR A 327 21.19 8.90 -11.18
CA TYR A 327 20.69 8.27 -12.40
C TYR A 327 20.70 6.73 -12.37
N GLY A 328 21.01 6.13 -11.21
CA GLY A 328 20.96 4.69 -11.02
C GLY A 328 21.00 4.27 -9.56
N GLN A 329 20.86 2.97 -9.33
CA GLN A 329 20.87 2.34 -8.02
C GLN A 329 21.58 0.99 -8.06
N VAL A 330 22.45 0.75 -7.10
CA VAL A 330 23.02 -0.58 -6.84
C VAL A 330 21.92 -1.51 -6.37
N ILE A 331 21.72 -2.59 -7.09
CA ILE A 331 20.74 -3.64 -6.77
C ILE A 331 21.40 -4.93 -6.26
N SER A 332 22.72 -5.08 -6.48
CA SER A 332 23.53 -6.16 -5.94
C SER A 332 24.97 -5.70 -5.78
N GLY A 333 25.70 -6.18 -4.77
CA GLY A 333 27.08 -5.81 -4.52
C GLY A 333 27.25 -4.52 -3.70
N GLN A 334 26.25 -4.12 -2.88
CA GLN A 334 26.39 -2.99 -1.96
C GLN A 334 27.53 -3.20 -0.96
N ASP A 335 27.72 -4.43 -0.50
CA ASP A 335 28.84 -4.84 0.36
C ASP A 335 30.22 -4.62 -0.29
N VAL A 336 30.29 -4.71 -1.61
CA VAL A 336 31.52 -4.39 -2.38
C VAL A 336 31.75 -2.87 -2.38
N VAL A 337 30.69 -2.06 -2.57
CA VAL A 337 30.77 -0.59 -2.47
C VAL A 337 31.24 -0.17 -1.09
N ASP A 338 30.68 -0.77 -0.04
CA ASP A 338 31.03 -0.50 1.36
C ASP A 338 32.49 -0.88 1.64
N ALA A 339 32.92 -2.06 1.21
CA ALA A 339 34.32 -2.48 1.36
C ALA A 339 35.30 -1.56 0.61
N ILE A 340 34.92 -1.04 -0.57
CA ILE A 340 35.73 -0.06 -1.29
C ILE A 340 35.74 1.27 -0.54
N SER A 341 34.67 1.71 0.10
CA SER A 341 34.65 2.98 0.87
C SER A 341 35.60 2.97 2.05
N GLU A 342 35.89 1.80 2.62
CA GLU A 342 36.77 1.56 3.76
C GLU A 342 38.24 1.31 3.39
N VAL A 343 38.62 1.28 2.10
CA VAL A 343 40.04 1.01 1.72
C VAL A 343 40.97 2.10 2.26
N ALA A 344 42.20 1.71 2.61
CA ALA A 344 43.19 2.65 3.08
C ALA A 344 43.49 3.72 2.01
N THR A 345 43.44 4.99 2.41
CA THR A 345 43.77 6.15 1.57
C THR A 345 45.18 6.70 1.87
N ALA A 346 45.71 7.47 0.94
CA ALA A 346 46.99 8.14 1.12
C ALA A 346 46.89 9.17 2.27
N LEU A 347 48.00 9.34 3.01
CA LEU A 347 48.07 10.26 4.14
C LEU A 347 47.66 11.71 3.72
N GLY A 348 46.55 12.20 4.32
CA GLY A 348 46.04 13.54 4.07
C GLY A 348 45.28 13.73 2.75
N GLY A 349 44.87 12.62 2.10
CA GLY A 349 44.11 12.67 0.86
C GLY A 349 43.03 11.56 0.77
N ASP A 350 42.19 11.66 -0.23
CA ASP A 350 41.07 10.76 -0.49
C ASP A 350 41.39 9.69 -1.54
N LYS A 351 42.62 9.69 -2.07
CA LYS A 351 43.05 8.68 -3.07
C LYS A 351 43.40 7.37 -2.37
N PRO A 352 42.88 6.22 -2.83
CA PRO A 352 43.28 4.92 -2.32
C PRO A 352 44.80 4.74 -2.36
N SER A 353 45.38 4.22 -1.28
CA SER A 353 46.83 3.93 -1.18
C SER A 353 47.29 2.85 -2.20
N GLN A 354 46.36 1.98 -2.55
CA GLN A 354 46.50 1.00 -3.63
C GLN A 354 45.28 1.12 -4.54
N ASP A 355 45.52 1.16 -5.85
CA ASP A 355 44.46 1.39 -6.83
C ASP A 355 43.26 0.43 -6.63
N VAL A 356 42.09 0.99 -6.52
CA VAL A 356 40.80 0.29 -6.66
C VAL A 356 40.46 0.33 -8.15
N ARG A 357 40.47 -0.83 -8.80
CA ARG A 357 40.37 -0.94 -10.26
C ARG A 357 38.94 -1.29 -10.66
N LEU A 358 38.43 -0.56 -11.62
CA LEU A 358 37.23 -0.93 -12.38
C LEU A 358 37.67 -1.77 -13.57
N ILE A 359 37.53 -3.08 -13.47
CA ILE A 359 38.08 -4.04 -14.47
C ILE A 359 37.26 -3.95 -15.75
N SER A 360 35.96 -3.96 -15.66
CA SER A 360 35.03 -3.81 -16.80
C SER A 360 33.70 -3.28 -16.35
N VAL A 361 32.99 -2.65 -17.28
CA VAL A 361 31.59 -2.30 -17.17
C VAL A 361 30.88 -2.82 -18.39
N VAL A 362 29.89 -3.67 -18.19
CA VAL A 362 29.11 -4.26 -19.27
C VAL A 362 27.62 -4.07 -19.08
N ARG A 363 26.92 -3.88 -20.19
CA ARG A 363 25.46 -3.85 -20.20
C ARG A 363 24.93 -5.27 -19.98
N SER A 364 23.96 -5.44 -19.07
CA SER A 364 23.37 -6.74 -18.69
C SER A 364 21.98 -6.90 -19.28
#